data_dd04df83c4041fc57f194f7feb8665aa
#
_entry.id   dd04df83c4041fc57f194f7feb8665aa
#
_cell.length_a   1.000
_cell.length_b   1.000
_cell.length_c   1.000
_cell.angle_alpha   90.00
_cell.angle_beta   90.00
_cell.angle_gamma   90.00
#
_symmetry.space_group_name_H-M   'P 1'
#
loop_
_entity.id
_entity.type
_entity.pdbx_description
1 polymer ?
#
loop_
_entity_poly.entity_id
_entity_poly.type
_entity_poly.pdbx_seq_one_letter_code
_entity_poly.pdbx_strand_id
1 'polypeptide(L)'
;MALQSSGEIKMSQINTEVGATSTAEISLSDASDGTMFTINTANSSQDRPDGNAPHAISEFYSYDHNASSLVDNDYYWLGDGVNDTLRNSGSSIGWATTTDLSWSGWYRIDSSGGAVEQLGSISTSTPSGSNQIFLQYNGSQNRIYHRVRVGGTFGQRQYPLHDNLSITGVSSAGWKSTNRGNVNSDGFVHLTFTYDASDTSSNAFQVYWNATKLTSSVNNHSGTRSSSWTAGSFAIADIISSSTNNANVFQGGVDQVSMYSKVLTQAEITALYNSGTPITGTDASVTTSLLGEYRLENNANNSASTFPNLTNTGGTFTTY
;
A
#
# COMPACT_ATOMS: atom_id res chain seq x y z
N MET A 1 21.13 0.04 11.70
CA MET A 1 20.58 -0.62 12.94
C MET A 1 20.57 0.44 14.01
N ALA A 2 19.40 0.74 14.57
CA ALA A 2 19.28 1.81 15.58
C ALA A 2 20.23 1.62 16.78
N LEU A 3 20.74 2.72 17.31
CA LEU A 3 21.47 2.72 18.56
C LEU A 3 20.53 2.40 19.73
N GLN A 4 21.06 1.92 20.82
CA GLN A 4 20.26 1.54 22.00
C GLN A 4 19.48 2.74 22.57
N SER A 5 18.31 2.48 23.13
CA SER A 5 17.41 3.50 23.68
C SER A 5 17.80 3.99 25.07
N SER A 6 18.78 3.35 25.72
CA SER A 6 19.26 3.73 27.06
C SER A 6 20.57 3.04 27.40
N GLY A 7 21.27 3.53 28.40
CA GLY A 7 22.54 2.96 28.87
C GLY A 7 23.77 3.65 28.25
N GLU A 8 24.90 2.97 28.22
CA GLU A 8 26.15 3.55 27.70
C GLU A 8 26.23 3.43 26.17
N ILE A 9 26.31 4.54 25.46
CA ILE A 9 26.67 4.59 24.04
C ILE A 9 28.14 4.99 23.92
N LYS A 10 28.88 4.25 23.09
CA LYS A 10 30.29 4.53 22.78
C LYS A 10 30.41 5.24 21.43
N MET A 11 31.38 6.13 21.29
CA MET A 11 31.67 6.78 20.01
C MET A 11 31.91 5.79 18.87
N SER A 12 32.48 4.60 19.16
CA SER A 12 32.63 3.53 18.17
C SER A 12 31.28 2.96 17.66
N GLN A 13 30.22 3.02 18.47
CA GLN A 13 28.90 2.60 18.05
C GLN A 13 28.27 3.65 17.14
N ILE A 14 28.43 4.94 17.46
CA ILE A 14 28.01 6.04 16.57
C ILE A 14 28.75 5.93 15.24
N ASN A 15 30.08 5.75 15.25
CA ASN A 15 30.84 5.54 14.03
C ASN A 15 30.28 4.42 13.15
N THR A 16 30.01 3.27 13.75
CA THR A 16 29.45 2.11 13.02
C THR A 16 28.09 2.41 12.46
N GLU A 17 27.22 3.08 13.23
CA GLU A 17 25.87 3.43 12.82
C GLU A 17 25.85 4.35 11.58
N VAL A 18 26.75 5.34 11.55
CA VAL A 18 26.85 6.28 10.42
C VAL A 18 27.74 5.75 9.27
N GLY A 19 28.11 4.47 9.30
CA GLY A 19 28.90 3.84 8.24
C GLY A 19 30.40 4.16 8.26
N ALA A 20 30.91 4.81 9.32
CA ALA A 20 32.33 5.03 9.53
C ALA A 20 32.98 3.80 10.15
N THR A 21 34.34 3.75 10.10
CA THR A 21 35.03 2.69 10.84
C THR A 21 34.95 2.93 12.35
N SER A 22 34.82 1.87 13.14
CA SER A 22 34.64 1.97 14.60
C SER A 22 35.74 2.71 15.32
N THR A 23 36.89 2.86 14.68
CA THR A 23 38.09 3.56 15.19
C THR A 23 38.28 4.94 14.59
N ALA A 24 37.37 5.44 13.78
CA ALA A 24 37.45 6.79 13.23
C ALA A 24 37.44 7.83 14.35
N GLU A 25 38.30 8.83 14.22
CA GLU A 25 38.22 9.99 15.10
C GLU A 25 37.09 10.89 14.67
N ILE A 26 36.07 11.04 15.52
CA ILE A 26 34.94 11.94 15.29
C ILE A 26 34.79 12.88 16.49
N SER A 27 34.38 14.10 16.22
CA SER A 27 33.95 15.05 17.24
C SER A 27 32.46 14.82 17.56
N LEU A 28 32.12 14.80 18.83
CA LEU A 28 30.70 14.69 19.24
C LEU A 28 29.89 15.89 18.76
N SER A 29 30.48 17.10 18.76
CA SER A 29 29.82 18.29 18.22
C SER A 29 29.52 18.15 16.74
N ASP A 30 30.53 17.76 15.93
CA ASP A 30 30.39 17.64 14.49
C ASP A 30 29.43 16.49 14.08
N ALA A 31 29.35 15.45 14.92
CA ALA A 31 28.39 14.37 14.74
C ALA A 31 26.97 14.84 15.06
N SER A 32 26.77 15.61 16.15
CA SER A 32 25.48 16.08 16.60
C SER A 32 24.92 17.25 15.75
N ASP A 33 25.78 18.14 15.25
CA ASP A 33 25.33 19.28 14.42
C ASP A 33 25.20 18.95 12.92
N GLY A 34 25.51 17.71 12.53
CA GLY A 34 25.37 17.27 11.14
C GLY A 34 26.54 17.67 10.23
N THR A 35 27.63 18.19 10.76
CA THR A 35 28.82 18.58 9.98
C THR A 35 29.58 17.37 9.42
N MET A 36 29.59 16.26 10.16
CA MET A 36 30.28 15.01 9.72
C MET A 36 29.43 14.17 8.77
N PHE A 37 28.14 14.12 9.00
CA PHE A 37 27.15 13.37 8.20
C PHE A 37 25.80 14.04 8.32
N THR A 38 24.97 13.88 7.32
CA THR A 38 23.60 14.43 7.37
C THR A 38 22.80 13.69 8.44
N ILE A 39 22.28 14.40 9.43
CA ILE A 39 21.37 13.83 10.43
C ILE A 39 20.12 13.32 9.72
N ASN A 40 19.82 12.06 9.94
CA ASN A 40 18.65 11.43 9.35
C ASN A 40 17.36 11.89 10.05
N THR A 41 16.63 12.78 9.38
CA THR A 41 15.38 13.37 9.88
C THR A 41 14.20 12.39 9.85
N ALA A 42 14.40 11.16 9.40
CA ALA A 42 13.45 10.07 9.53
C ALA A 42 13.29 9.59 10.98
N ASN A 43 14.29 9.83 11.82
CA ASN A 43 14.14 9.61 13.25
C ASN A 43 13.22 10.70 13.85
N SER A 44 12.46 10.35 14.86
CA SER A 44 11.67 11.33 15.61
C SER A 44 12.57 12.44 16.16
N SER A 45 12.03 13.61 16.45
CA SER A 45 12.82 14.70 17.02
C SER A 45 13.42 14.38 18.40
N GLN A 46 12.92 13.34 19.06
CA GLN A 46 13.40 12.86 20.34
C GLN A 46 14.50 11.79 20.22
N ASP A 47 14.57 11.14 19.06
CA ASP A 47 15.48 10.02 18.77
C ASP A 47 16.59 10.43 17.79
N ARG A 48 16.87 11.70 17.65
CA ARG A 48 17.94 12.23 16.79
C ARG A 48 18.65 13.42 17.43
N PRO A 49 19.94 13.63 17.11
CA PRO A 49 20.64 14.83 17.51
C PRO A 49 19.92 16.11 17.07
N ASP A 50 19.84 17.08 17.96
CA ASP A 50 19.11 18.33 17.73
C ASP A 50 19.96 19.45 17.11
N GLY A 51 21.26 19.21 16.96
CA GLY A 51 22.20 20.17 16.37
C GLY A 51 22.59 21.33 17.27
N ASN A 52 22.12 21.37 18.52
CA ASN A 52 22.33 22.50 19.42
C ASN A 52 23.29 22.16 20.56
N ALA A 53 24.10 23.13 20.97
CA ALA A 53 24.93 22.97 22.17
C ALA A 53 24.10 23.13 23.45
N PRO A 54 24.40 22.39 24.53
CA PRO A 54 25.53 21.47 24.67
C PRO A 54 25.26 20.10 24.05
N HIS A 55 26.19 19.62 23.19
CA HIS A 55 26.06 18.30 22.56
C HIS A 55 26.34 17.18 23.58
N ALA A 56 25.51 16.15 23.52
CA ALA A 56 25.58 15.00 24.43
C ALA A 56 25.42 13.67 23.67
N ILE A 57 26.10 12.63 24.16
CA ILE A 57 25.92 11.27 23.61
C ILE A 57 24.47 10.78 23.73
N SER A 58 23.73 11.27 24.71
CA SER A 58 22.31 10.93 24.88
C SER A 58 21.41 11.39 23.73
N GLU A 59 21.83 12.33 22.90
CA GLU A 59 21.11 12.74 21.69
C GLU A 59 21.05 11.64 20.63
N PHE A 60 21.92 10.62 20.76
CA PHE A 60 21.98 9.48 19.85
C PHE A 60 21.19 8.26 20.37
N TYR A 61 20.48 8.35 21.47
CA TYR A 61 19.62 7.24 21.89
C TYR A 61 18.53 6.98 20.85
N SER A 62 18.36 5.70 20.50
CA SER A 62 17.44 5.22 19.46
C SER A 62 17.73 5.74 18.05
N TYR A 63 18.77 6.54 17.82
CA TYR A 63 19.11 7.05 16.50
C TYR A 63 19.44 5.91 15.54
N ASP A 64 18.79 5.88 14.41
CA ASP A 64 19.07 5.00 13.27
C ASP A 64 19.47 5.84 12.06
N HIS A 65 20.76 5.83 11.69
CA HIS A 65 21.24 6.59 10.55
C HIS A 65 20.59 6.14 9.24
N ASN A 66 20.20 4.88 9.17
CA ASN A 66 19.54 4.27 8.02
C ASN A 66 18.01 4.18 8.20
N ALA A 67 17.46 4.84 9.23
CA ALA A 67 16.01 4.92 9.35
C ALA A 67 15.45 5.42 8.02
N SER A 68 14.56 4.67 7.43
CA SER A 68 13.71 5.21 6.39
C SER A 68 12.82 6.26 7.04
N SER A 69 12.55 7.36 6.35
CA SER A 69 11.51 8.27 6.79
C SER A 69 10.21 7.48 6.80
N LEU A 70 9.91 6.88 7.96
CA LEU A 70 8.52 6.56 8.24
C LEU A 70 7.85 7.92 8.25
N VAL A 71 7.17 8.25 7.18
CA VAL A 71 6.27 9.40 7.19
C VAL A 71 5.34 9.13 8.34
N ASP A 72 5.14 10.13 9.19
CA ASP A 72 4.14 10.03 10.23
C ASP A 72 2.88 9.46 9.62
N ASN A 73 2.59 8.19 9.90
CA ASN A 73 1.41 7.51 9.41
C ASN A 73 0.33 7.71 10.46
N ASP A 74 -0.14 8.97 10.53
CA ASP A 74 -1.09 9.42 11.54
C ASP A 74 -2.54 9.22 11.09
N TYR A 75 -2.77 9.16 9.77
CA TYR A 75 -4.09 9.13 9.19
C TYR A 75 -4.28 7.96 8.23
N TYR A 76 -5.52 7.58 8.05
CA TYR A 76 -5.99 6.73 6.96
C TYR A 76 -7.30 7.30 6.42
N TRP A 77 -7.65 6.94 5.19
CA TRP A 77 -8.96 7.27 4.64
C TRP A 77 -10.01 6.27 5.09
N LEU A 78 -11.17 6.77 5.53
CA LEU A 78 -12.29 5.99 6.02
C LEU A 78 -13.52 6.24 5.15
N GLY A 79 -14.07 5.16 4.57
CA GLY A 79 -15.34 5.13 3.85
C GLY A 79 -16.47 4.56 4.72
N ASP A 80 -17.67 5.15 4.61
CA ASP A 80 -18.84 4.76 5.38
C ASP A 80 -19.73 3.70 4.70
N GLY A 81 -19.41 3.35 3.45
CA GLY A 81 -20.17 2.36 2.68
C GLY A 81 -21.41 2.90 1.98
N VAL A 82 -21.59 4.21 1.89
CA VAL A 82 -22.80 4.81 1.28
C VAL A 82 -22.49 5.49 -0.05
N ASN A 83 -21.55 6.41 -0.09
CA ASN A 83 -21.24 7.22 -1.28
C ASN A 83 -19.80 7.72 -1.34
N ASP A 84 -18.93 7.19 -0.48
CA ASP A 84 -17.58 7.65 -0.34
C ASP A 84 -16.68 7.12 -1.45
N THR A 85 -15.87 7.98 -2.04
CA THR A 85 -14.99 7.60 -3.13
C THR A 85 -13.67 8.35 -3.11
N LEU A 86 -12.59 7.66 -3.49
CA LEU A 86 -11.31 8.25 -3.86
C LEU A 86 -11.06 7.96 -5.34
N ARG A 87 -11.28 8.92 -6.23
CA ARG A 87 -11.14 8.71 -7.66
C ARG A 87 -10.55 9.89 -8.41
N ASN A 88 -9.89 9.60 -9.53
CA ASN A 88 -9.75 10.59 -10.58
C ASN A 88 -10.78 10.33 -11.68
N SER A 89 -11.19 11.36 -12.39
CA SER A 89 -12.05 11.25 -13.56
C SER A 89 -11.46 12.03 -14.74
N GLY A 90 -11.36 11.38 -15.90
CA GLY A 90 -11.15 12.06 -17.17
C GLY A 90 -9.72 12.40 -17.57
N SER A 91 -8.71 11.90 -16.89
CA SER A 91 -7.29 12.09 -17.28
C SER A 91 -6.64 10.75 -17.59
N SER A 92 -5.86 10.67 -18.67
CA SER A 92 -5.04 9.49 -18.91
C SER A 92 -4.05 9.29 -17.76
N ILE A 93 -3.99 8.07 -17.24
CA ILE A 93 -3.05 7.69 -16.18
C ILE A 93 -1.79 7.02 -16.74
N GLY A 94 -1.60 7.05 -18.07
CA GLY A 94 -0.37 6.57 -18.70
C GLY A 94 -0.13 5.06 -18.65
N TRP A 95 -1.09 4.27 -18.17
CA TRP A 95 -1.01 2.82 -18.12
C TRP A 95 -1.91 2.16 -19.18
N ALA A 96 -1.49 1.03 -19.71
CA ALA A 96 -2.26 0.22 -20.67
C ALA A 96 -2.25 -1.25 -20.28
N THR A 97 -3.26 -2.01 -20.68
CA THR A 97 -3.39 -3.45 -20.36
C THR A 97 -2.33 -4.33 -21.01
N THR A 98 -1.52 -3.80 -21.90
CA THR A 98 -0.34 -4.47 -22.46
C THR A 98 0.89 -4.34 -21.55
N THR A 99 0.76 -3.63 -20.44
CA THR A 99 1.81 -3.38 -19.46
C THR A 99 1.44 -4.08 -18.15
N ASP A 100 2.42 -4.62 -17.47
CA ASP A 100 2.26 -5.19 -16.16
C ASP A 100 1.71 -4.16 -15.17
N LEU A 101 1.05 -4.65 -14.14
CA LEU A 101 0.53 -3.84 -13.05
C LEU A 101 0.74 -4.55 -11.72
N SER A 102 1.19 -3.81 -10.73
CA SER A 102 1.03 -4.19 -9.34
C SER A 102 0.36 -3.07 -8.57
N TRP A 103 -0.48 -3.46 -7.64
CA TRP A 103 -1.21 -2.58 -6.74
C TRP A 103 -1.03 -3.08 -5.33
N SER A 104 -0.51 -2.27 -4.44
CA SER A 104 -0.23 -2.59 -3.04
C SER A 104 -0.87 -1.55 -2.15
N GLY A 105 -1.42 -1.95 -1.01
CA GLY A 105 -2.01 -1.03 -0.05
C GLY A 105 -2.51 -1.72 1.20
N TRP A 106 -2.83 -0.94 2.19
CA TRP A 106 -3.38 -1.38 3.47
C TRP A 106 -4.89 -1.18 3.48
N TYR A 107 -5.61 -2.22 3.90
CA TYR A 107 -7.07 -2.24 3.86
C TYR A 107 -7.63 -2.80 5.16
N ARG A 108 -8.68 -2.15 5.67
CA ARG A 108 -9.50 -2.62 6.77
C ARG A 108 -10.96 -2.64 6.32
N ILE A 109 -11.63 -3.77 6.43
CA ILE A 109 -13.05 -3.90 6.12
C ILE A 109 -13.84 -3.86 7.41
N ASP A 110 -14.72 -2.87 7.53
CA ASP A 110 -15.57 -2.63 8.70
C ASP A 110 -17.02 -3.05 8.47
N SER A 111 -17.38 -3.40 7.22
CA SER A 111 -18.76 -3.83 6.89
C SER A 111 -19.16 -5.13 7.58
N SER A 112 -20.44 -5.24 7.90
CA SER A 112 -21.03 -6.49 8.34
C SER A 112 -21.11 -7.49 7.18
N GLY A 113 -20.75 -8.73 7.43
CA GLY A 113 -20.60 -9.77 6.43
C GLY A 113 -21.75 -9.88 5.44
N GLY A 114 -21.43 -10.11 4.17
CA GLY A 114 -22.36 -10.24 3.04
C GLY A 114 -22.21 -9.15 1.97
N ALA A 115 -21.65 -7.99 2.33
CA ALA A 115 -21.38 -6.93 1.38
C ALA A 115 -20.28 -7.29 0.38
N VAL A 116 -20.33 -6.63 -0.76
CA VAL A 116 -19.27 -6.65 -1.76
C VAL A 116 -18.52 -5.32 -1.66
N GLU A 117 -17.26 -5.39 -1.22
CA GLU A 117 -16.41 -4.23 -1.02
C GLU A 117 -15.50 -4.05 -2.22
N GLN A 118 -15.44 -2.85 -2.77
CA GLN A 118 -14.55 -2.51 -3.88
C GLN A 118 -13.23 -1.99 -3.32
N LEU A 119 -12.15 -2.73 -3.50
CA LEU A 119 -10.82 -2.33 -3.03
C LEU A 119 -10.17 -1.33 -3.98
N GLY A 120 -10.54 -1.38 -5.26
CA GLY A 120 -10.09 -0.43 -6.25
C GLY A 120 -10.39 -0.84 -7.68
N SER A 121 -10.28 0.12 -8.59
CA SER A 121 -10.52 -0.12 -10.02
C SER A 121 -9.72 0.81 -10.93
N ILE A 122 -9.44 0.31 -12.13
CA ILE A 122 -8.88 1.07 -13.26
C ILE A 122 -9.81 0.84 -14.45
N SER A 123 -10.14 1.91 -15.18
CA SER A 123 -11.02 1.86 -16.35
C SER A 123 -10.52 2.81 -17.45
N THR A 124 -11.12 2.76 -18.62
CA THR A 124 -10.94 3.78 -19.68
C THR A 124 -11.45 5.15 -19.21
N SER A 125 -11.05 6.22 -19.91
CA SER A 125 -11.49 7.60 -19.59
C SER A 125 -13.01 7.78 -19.67
N THR A 126 -13.67 6.99 -20.52
CA THR A 126 -15.12 6.81 -20.49
C THR A 126 -15.37 5.47 -19.82
N PRO A 127 -15.81 5.45 -18.57
CA PRO A 127 -15.98 4.22 -17.83
C PRO A 127 -16.86 3.22 -18.59
N SER A 128 -16.34 2.04 -18.81
CA SER A 128 -17.03 0.98 -19.55
C SER A 128 -16.82 -0.34 -18.82
N GLY A 129 -17.92 -1.03 -18.56
CA GLY A 129 -17.87 -2.37 -17.99
C GLY A 129 -17.16 -3.41 -18.88
N SER A 130 -16.79 -3.03 -20.12
CA SER A 130 -16.06 -3.90 -21.05
C SER A 130 -14.54 -3.80 -20.94
N ASN A 131 -14.01 -2.70 -20.38
CA ASN A 131 -12.57 -2.44 -20.24
C ASN A 131 -12.28 -1.94 -18.83
N GLN A 132 -11.91 -2.87 -17.96
CA GLN A 132 -11.77 -2.58 -16.53
C GLN A 132 -10.88 -3.60 -15.83
N ILE A 133 -10.05 -3.12 -14.92
CA ILE A 133 -9.48 -3.93 -13.83
C ILE A 133 -10.21 -3.55 -12.56
N PHE A 134 -10.55 -4.53 -11.74
CA PHE A 134 -11.08 -4.27 -10.42
C PHE A 134 -10.68 -5.33 -9.41
N LEU A 135 -10.50 -4.85 -8.20
CA LEU A 135 -10.11 -5.57 -7.02
C LEU A 135 -11.27 -5.51 -6.03
N GLN A 136 -11.70 -6.66 -5.53
CA GLN A 136 -12.95 -6.75 -4.80
C GLN A 136 -12.85 -7.78 -3.68
N TYR A 137 -13.42 -7.49 -2.53
CA TYR A 137 -13.74 -8.46 -1.51
C TYR A 137 -15.23 -8.78 -1.56
N ASN A 138 -15.59 -10.05 -1.53
CA ASN A 138 -16.96 -10.51 -1.45
C ASN A 138 -17.20 -11.18 -0.10
N GLY A 139 -17.89 -10.49 0.80
CA GLY A 139 -18.11 -10.94 2.17
C GLY A 139 -19.00 -12.19 2.25
N SER A 140 -20.01 -12.32 1.39
CA SER A 140 -20.91 -13.49 1.39
C SER A 140 -20.18 -14.79 1.00
N GLN A 141 -19.13 -14.68 0.21
CA GLN A 141 -18.32 -15.82 -0.25
C GLN A 141 -16.97 -15.90 0.47
N ASN A 142 -16.64 -14.90 1.29
CA ASN A 142 -15.36 -14.75 1.98
C ASN A 142 -14.17 -14.91 1.04
N ARG A 143 -14.16 -14.15 -0.06
CA ARG A 143 -13.18 -14.25 -1.15
C ARG A 143 -12.70 -12.90 -1.60
N ILE A 144 -11.42 -12.84 -1.99
CA ILE A 144 -10.89 -11.75 -2.78
C ILE A 144 -10.97 -12.10 -4.26
N TYR A 145 -11.36 -11.13 -5.07
CA TYR A 145 -11.42 -11.24 -6.52
C TYR A 145 -10.41 -10.27 -7.15
N HIS A 146 -9.62 -10.80 -8.06
CA HIS A 146 -8.83 -10.01 -8.99
C HIS A 146 -9.38 -10.24 -10.40
N ARG A 147 -9.88 -9.21 -11.03
CA ARG A 147 -10.61 -9.30 -12.32
C ARG A 147 -10.09 -8.30 -13.33
N VAL A 148 -9.96 -8.76 -14.58
CA VAL A 148 -9.64 -7.91 -15.74
C VAL A 148 -10.66 -8.17 -16.84
N ARG A 149 -11.19 -7.10 -17.42
CA ARG A 149 -11.99 -7.12 -18.64
C ARG A 149 -11.31 -6.34 -19.74
N VAL A 150 -11.22 -6.93 -20.91
CA VAL A 150 -10.62 -6.32 -22.10
C VAL A 150 -11.48 -6.64 -23.31
N GLY A 151 -12.13 -5.64 -23.91
CA GLY A 151 -13.00 -5.82 -25.04
C GLY A 151 -14.14 -6.83 -24.82
N GLY A 152 -14.67 -6.91 -23.59
CA GLY A 152 -15.66 -7.90 -23.18
C GLY A 152 -15.10 -9.27 -22.81
N THR A 153 -13.82 -9.55 -23.06
CA THR A 153 -13.12 -10.75 -22.57
C THR A 153 -12.88 -10.62 -21.07
N PHE A 154 -13.15 -11.70 -20.35
CA PHE A 154 -13.15 -11.70 -18.90
C PHE A 154 -12.10 -12.68 -18.35
N GLY A 155 -11.20 -12.17 -17.53
CA GLY A 155 -10.30 -12.96 -16.71
C GLY A 155 -10.48 -12.66 -15.24
N GLN A 156 -10.60 -13.69 -14.42
CA GLN A 156 -10.62 -13.50 -12.97
C GLN A 156 -9.96 -14.65 -12.24
N ARG A 157 -9.43 -14.35 -11.07
CA ARG A 157 -9.11 -15.31 -10.02
C ARG A 157 -9.84 -14.99 -8.74
N GLN A 158 -10.19 -16.04 -8.01
CA GLN A 158 -10.86 -15.96 -6.73
C GLN A 158 -9.99 -16.64 -5.69
N TYR A 159 -9.80 -15.97 -4.57
CA TYR A 159 -8.94 -16.38 -3.48
C TYR A 159 -9.79 -16.54 -2.21
N PRO A 160 -10.21 -17.78 -1.85
CA PRO A 160 -10.97 -18.03 -0.63
C PRO A 160 -10.08 -17.76 0.59
N LEU A 161 -10.53 -16.92 1.50
CA LEU A 161 -9.76 -16.58 2.70
C LEU A 161 -9.81 -17.70 3.73
N HIS A 162 -10.92 -18.47 3.78
CA HIS A 162 -11.02 -19.63 4.65
C HIS A 162 -9.92 -20.68 4.35
N ASP A 163 -9.76 -21.04 3.09
CA ASP A 163 -8.82 -22.08 2.66
C ASP A 163 -7.36 -21.65 2.79
N ASN A 164 -7.09 -20.35 2.60
CA ASN A 164 -5.74 -19.80 2.62
C ASN A 164 -5.28 -19.37 4.02
N LEU A 165 -6.18 -18.80 4.82
CA LEU A 165 -5.85 -18.08 6.05
C LEU A 165 -6.68 -18.53 7.25
N SER A 166 -7.56 -19.53 7.09
CA SER A 166 -8.53 -19.96 8.10
C SER A 166 -9.47 -18.86 8.61
N ILE A 167 -9.70 -17.85 7.80
CA ILE A 167 -10.66 -16.78 8.08
C ILE A 167 -12.05 -17.25 7.67
N THR A 168 -12.96 -17.43 8.63
CA THR A 168 -14.30 -18.01 8.41
C THR A 168 -15.37 -17.02 7.98
N GLY A 169 -15.05 -15.76 7.81
CA GLY A 169 -15.94 -14.70 7.39
C GLY A 169 -15.63 -13.38 8.05
N VAL A 170 -16.32 -12.34 7.63
CA VAL A 170 -16.24 -11.01 8.22
C VAL A 170 -17.38 -10.91 9.23
N SER A 171 -17.05 -10.54 10.47
CA SER A 171 -18.05 -10.30 11.50
C SER A 171 -18.75 -8.93 11.29
N SER A 172 -19.68 -8.58 12.17
CA SER A 172 -20.33 -7.27 12.18
C SER A 172 -19.37 -6.08 12.35
N ALA A 173 -18.13 -6.33 12.76
CA ALA A 173 -17.08 -5.32 12.89
C ALA A 173 -15.95 -5.53 11.84
N GLY A 174 -16.22 -6.26 10.78
CA GLY A 174 -15.28 -6.46 9.68
C GLY A 174 -14.09 -7.34 10.03
N TRP A 175 -13.00 -7.17 9.28
CA TRP A 175 -11.76 -7.90 9.51
C TRP A 175 -11.13 -7.61 10.88
N LYS A 176 -11.30 -6.39 11.39
CA LYS A 176 -10.79 -5.99 12.70
C LYS A 176 -11.23 -6.93 13.83
N SER A 177 -12.49 -7.37 13.84
CA SER A 177 -12.99 -8.27 14.87
C SER A 177 -12.67 -9.73 14.62
N THR A 178 -12.31 -10.09 13.38
CA THR A 178 -11.87 -11.44 13.02
C THR A 178 -10.39 -11.64 13.25
N ASN A 179 -9.71 -10.69 13.92
CA ASN A 179 -8.28 -10.73 14.16
C ASN A 179 -7.85 -12.12 14.67
N ARG A 180 -7.06 -12.78 13.87
CA ARG A 180 -6.53 -14.13 14.10
C ARG A 180 -5.03 -14.17 13.83
N GLY A 181 -4.36 -13.05 14.08
CA GLY A 181 -2.96 -12.86 13.76
C GLY A 181 -2.68 -12.49 12.29
N ASN A 182 -3.74 -12.25 11.50
CA ASN A 182 -3.63 -11.91 10.07
C ASN A 182 -3.88 -10.43 9.78
N VAL A 183 -4.13 -9.62 10.79
CA VAL A 183 -4.29 -8.16 10.71
C VAL A 183 -3.33 -7.50 11.70
N ASN A 184 -2.98 -6.24 11.47
CA ASN A 184 -2.20 -5.47 12.44
C ASN A 184 -3.08 -5.03 13.64
N SER A 185 -2.51 -4.28 14.61
CA SER A 185 -3.21 -3.81 15.81
C SER A 185 -4.48 -3.03 15.49
N ASP A 186 -4.50 -2.31 14.37
CA ASP A 186 -5.58 -1.41 13.95
C ASP A 186 -6.59 -2.09 13.00
N GLY A 187 -6.41 -3.38 12.77
CA GLY A 187 -7.29 -4.21 11.96
C GLY A 187 -6.99 -4.18 10.45
N PHE A 188 -5.89 -3.56 10.05
CA PHE A 188 -5.49 -3.51 8.64
C PHE A 188 -4.74 -4.77 8.21
N VAL A 189 -4.89 -5.09 6.92
CA VAL A 189 -4.09 -6.08 6.22
C VAL A 189 -3.39 -5.43 5.05
N HIS A 190 -2.19 -5.87 4.75
CA HIS A 190 -1.49 -5.50 3.54
C HIS A 190 -1.92 -6.41 2.40
N LEU A 191 -2.50 -5.84 1.35
CA LEU A 191 -2.87 -6.55 0.14
C LEU A 191 -2.01 -6.10 -1.02
N THR A 192 -1.45 -7.06 -1.75
CA THR A 192 -0.80 -6.80 -3.03
C THR A 192 -1.47 -7.63 -4.12
N PHE A 193 -1.80 -6.98 -5.22
CA PHE A 193 -2.37 -7.56 -6.43
C PHE A 193 -1.37 -7.38 -7.56
N THR A 194 -1.07 -8.45 -8.30
CA THR A 194 -0.19 -8.37 -9.46
C THR A 194 -0.90 -8.87 -10.71
N TYR A 195 -0.62 -8.21 -11.84
CA TYR A 195 -1.09 -8.56 -13.16
C TYR A 195 0.12 -8.62 -14.11
N ASP A 196 0.35 -9.81 -14.67
CA ASP A 196 1.35 -10.05 -15.71
C ASP A 196 0.67 -9.98 -17.07
N ALA A 197 0.96 -8.95 -17.84
CA ALA A 197 0.37 -8.73 -19.16
C ALA A 197 0.84 -9.74 -20.21
N SER A 198 1.99 -10.35 -20.00
CA SER A 198 2.57 -11.37 -20.90
C SER A 198 1.96 -12.75 -20.71
N ASP A 199 1.44 -13.05 -19.51
CA ASP A 199 0.80 -14.32 -19.21
C ASP A 199 -0.68 -14.31 -19.65
N THR A 200 -1.02 -15.11 -20.62
CA THR A 200 -2.39 -15.23 -21.17
C THR A 200 -3.28 -16.18 -20.38
N SER A 201 -2.73 -16.88 -19.39
CA SER A 201 -3.47 -17.77 -18.50
C SER A 201 -4.05 -17.02 -17.28
N SER A 202 -4.75 -17.73 -16.44
CA SER A 202 -5.20 -17.20 -15.15
C SER A 202 -4.06 -16.91 -14.17
N ASN A 203 -2.84 -17.41 -14.42
CA ASN A 203 -1.67 -17.14 -13.59
C ASN A 203 -1.20 -15.68 -13.68
N ALA A 204 -1.65 -14.94 -14.73
CA ALA A 204 -1.45 -13.51 -14.81
C ALA A 204 -1.89 -12.72 -13.56
N PHE A 205 -2.81 -13.29 -12.79
CA PHE A 205 -3.42 -12.62 -11.63
C PHE A 205 -2.97 -13.28 -10.34
N GLN A 206 -2.32 -12.54 -9.47
CA GLN A 206 -1.92 -13.03 -8.15
C GLN A 206 -2.39 -12.07 -7.06
N VAL A 207 -2.62 -12.61 -5.86
CA VAL A 207 -2.94 -11.84 -4.66
C VAL A 207 -2.05 -12.31 -3.52
N TYR A 208 -1.58 -11.34 -2.76
CA TYR A 208 -0.79 -11.57 -1.56
C TYR A 208 -1.48 -10.90 -0.38
N TRP A 209 -1.53 -11.61 0.73
CA TRP A 209 -2.03 -11.18 2.01
C TRP A 209 -0.86 -11.15 3.01
N ASN A 210 -0.52 -9.97 3.52
CA ASN A 210 0.63 -9.78 4.40
C ASN A 210 1.89 -10.46 3.84
N ALA A 211 2.21 -10.14 2.59
CA ALA A 211 3.30 -10.72 1.79
C ALA A 211 3.22 -12.24 1.53
N THR A 212 2.19 -12.93 2.00
CA THR A 212 1.98 -14.36 1.70
C THR A 212 1.12 -14.51 0.45
N LYS A 213 1.64 -15.21 -0.55
CA LYS A 213 0.92 -15.49 -1.79
C LYS A 213 -0.27 -16.40 -1.51
N LEU A 214 -1.48 -15.98 -1.92
CA LEU A 214 -2.68 -16.78 -1.79
C LEU A 214 -2.82 -17.79 -2.93
N THR A 215 -3.40 -18.95 -2.61
CA THR A 215 -3.76 -19.95 -3.61
C THR A 215 -5.18 -19.70 -4.10
N SER A 216 -5.38 -19.63 -5.42
CA SER A 216 -6.71 -19.47 -6.00
C SER A 216 -7.46 -20.78 -6.05
N SER A 217 -8.78 -20.75 -5.82
CA SER A 217 -9.65 -21.92 -5.97
C SER A 217 -10.45 -21.92 -7.26
N VAL A 218 -10.65 -20.75 -7.86
CA VAL A 218 -11.44 -20.60 -9.09
C VAL A 218 -10.67 -19.74 -10.08
N ASN A 219 -10.50 -20.31 -11.28
CA ASN A 219 -9.84 -19.66 -12.40
C ASN A 219 -10.87 -19.59 -13.55
N ASN A 220 -11.52 -18.45 -13.71
CA ASN A 220 -12.35 -18.21 -14.87
C ASN A 220 -11.59 -17.29 -15.82
N HIS A 221 -11.20 -17.84 -16.94
CA HIS A 221 -10.59 -17.09 -18.03
C HIS A 221 -11.33 -17.47 -19.32
N SER A 222 -11.97 -16.52 -19.96
CA SER A 222 -12.65 -16.71 -21.23
C SER A 222 -11.96 -15.88 -22.30
N GLY A 223 -11.39 -16.58 -23.30
CA GLY A 223 -10.79 -15.96 -24.49
C GLY A 223 -9.44 -15.29 -24.28
N THR A 224 -8.89 -14.81 -25.36
CA THR A 224 -7.61 -14.08 -25.40
C THR A 224 -7.89 -12.60 -25.07
N ARG A 225 -7.06 -11.98 -24.28
CA ARG A 225 -7.07 -10.52 -24.09
C ARG A 225 -6.54 -9.85 -25.37
N SER A 226 -7.38 -9.80 -26.41
CA SER A 226 -6.99 -9.50 -27.77
C SER A 226 -6.92 -8.02 -28.11
N SER A 227 -7.44 -7.15 -27.25
CA SER A 227 -7.40 -5.71 -27.46
C SER A 227 -6.73 -5.00 -26.27
N SER A 228 -5.88 -4.03 -26.58
CA SER A 228 -5.33 -3.13 -25.59
C SER A 228 -6.28 -1.96 -25.34
N TRP A 229 -6.35 -1.46 -24.14
CA TRP A 229 -6.98 -0.19 -23.82
C TRP A 229 -6.09 0.63 -22.89
N THR A 230 -6.19 1.94 -23.00
CA THR A 230 -5.45 2.86 -22.16
C THR A 230 -6.32 3.30 -20.99
N ALA A 231 -5.77 3.23 -19.80
CA ALA A 231 -6.43 3.67 -18.60
C ALA A 231 -6.57 5.20 -18.56
N GLY A 232 -7.75 5.66 -18.25
CA GLY A 232 -8.06 7.09 -18.13
C GLY A 232 -8.76 7.45 -16.84
N SER A 233 -9.18 6.42 -16.07
CA SER A 233 -9.83 6.61 -14.78
C SER A 233 -9.37 5.56 -13.81
N PHE A 234 -9.21 5.96 -12.57
CA PHE A 234 -8.77 5.08 -11.51
C PHE A 234 -9.41 5.47 -10.18
N ALA A 235 -9.71 4.50 -9.34
CA ALA A 235 -10.27 4.71 -8.02
C ALA A 235 -9.68 3.75 -7.00
N ILE A 236 -9.46 4.22 -5.79
CA ILE A 236 -9.20 3.45 -4.58
C ILE A 236 -10.53 3.33 -3.84
N ALA A 237 -10.81 2.17 -3.25
CA ALA A 237 -12.03 1.91 -2.48
C ALA A 237 -13.35 2.13 -3.27
N ASP A 238 -13.30 1.96 -4.60
CA ASP A 238 -14.46 2.16 -5.46
C ASP A 238 -14.32 1.41 -6.79
N ILE A 239 -15.44 1.28 -7.51
CA ILE A 239 -15.51 0.76 -8.88
C ILE A 239 -15.93 1.85 -9.86
N ILE A 240 -15.11 2.10 -10.87
CA ILE A 240 -15.45 3.01 -11.95
C ILE A 240 -16.09 2.21 -13.08
N SER A 241 -17.40 2.00 -13.03
CA SER A 241 -18.17 1.35 -14.09
C SER A 241 -19.07 2.30 -14.87
N SER A 242 -19.38 3.47 -14.30
CA SER A 242 -20.10 4.58 -14.93
C SER A 242 -19.79 5.88 -14.17
N SER A 243 -20.22 7.01 -14.71
CA SER A 243 -19.99 8.33 -14.08
C SER A 243 -20.77 8.53 -12.75
N THR A 244 -21.65 7.63 -12.39
CA THR A 244 -22.61 7.80 -11.27
C THR A 244 -22.78 6.57 -10.38
N ASN A 245 -21.86 5.59 -10.42
CA ASN A 245 -22.13 4.33 -9.76
C ASN A 245 -21.63 4.30 -8.31
N ASN A 246 -22.57 4.36 -7.39
CA ASN A 246 -22.39 4.15 -5.96
C ASN A 246 -22.85 2.73 -5.52
N ALA A 247 -22.96 1.78 -6.45
CA ALA A 247 -23.28 0.41 -6.09
C ALA A 247 -21.99 -0.33 -5.70
N ASN A 248 -21.88 -0.76 -4.48
CA ASN A 248 -20.72 -1.45 -3.89
C ASN A 248 -19.58 -0.51 -3.49
N VAL A 249 -19.89 0.53 -2.77
CA VAL A 249 -18.90 1.40 -2.09
C VAL A 249 -18.23 0.67 -0.94
N PHE A 250 -17.05 1.11 -0.61
CA PHE A 250 -16.20 0.51 0.40
C PHE A 250 -16.56 1.03 1.80
N GLN A 251 -16.77 0.11 2.75
CA GLN A 251 -16.93 0.45 4.16
C GLN A 251 -15.70 -0.02 4.94
N GLY A 252 -14.83 0.91 5.31
CA GLY A 252 -13.61 0.59 6.02
C GLY A 252 -12.48 1.58 5.80
N GLY A 253 -11.29 1.22 6.23
CA GLY A 253 -10.08 2.03 6.13
C GLY A 253 -9.22 1.63 4.93
N VAL A 254 -8.59 2.61 4.31
CA VAL A 254 -7.53 2.41 3.31
C VAL A 254 -6.35 3.31 3.62
N ASP A 255 -5.15 2.78 3.41
CA ASP A 255 -3.92 3.50 3.69
C ASP A 255 -2.75 3.05 2.80
N GLN A 256 -1.77 3.93 2.60
CA GLN A 256 -0.46 3.69 1.96
C GLN A 256 -0.56 2.89 0.65
N VAL A 257 -1.33 3.41 -0.32
CA VAL A 257 -1.54 2.73 -1.60
C VAL A 257 -0.45 3.10 -2.59
N SER A 258 0.19 2.08 -3.19
CA SER A 258 1.22 2.24 -4.22
C SER A 258 0.92 1.39 -5.44
N MET A 259 1.19 1.91 -6.63
CA MET A 259 0.97 1.24 -7.91
C MET A 259 2.21 1.27 -8.80
N TYR A 260 2.44 0.19 -9.53
CA TYR A 260 3.65 -0.05 -10.30
C TYR A 260 3.32 -0.58 -11.70
N SER A 261 4.07 -0.15 -12.73
CA SER A 261 4.01 -0.71 -14.08
C SER A 261 4.91 -1.93 -14.25
N LYS A 262 4.90 -2.82 -13.29
CA LYS A 262 5.63 -4.10 -13.30
C LYS A 262 4.94 -5.12 -12.41
N VAL A 263 5.28 -6.40 -12.56
CA VAL A 263 5.00 -7.42 -11.55
C VAL A 263 6.02 -7.29 -10.42
N LEU A 264 5.56 -7.01 -9.21
CA LEU A 264 6.42 -6.95 -8.03
C LEU A 264 6.96 -8.34 -7.68
N THR A 265 8.23 -8.40 -7.33
CA THR A 265 8.87 -9.59 -6.79
C THR A 265 8.41 -9.89 -5.36
N GLN A 266 8.58 -11.12 -4.90
CA GLN A 266 8.28 -11.48 -3.51
C GLN A 266 9.07 -10.62 -2.50
N ALA A 267 10.33 -10.28 -2.81
CA ALA A 267 11.15 -9.44 -1.95
C ALA A 267 10.59 -8.02 -1.82
N GLU A 268 10.16 -7.42 -2.93
CA GLU A 268 9.52 -6.09 -2.93
C GLU A 268 8.18 -6.09 -2.19
N ILE A 269 7.37 -7.13 -2.37
CA ILE A 269 6.11 -7.29 -1.64
C ILE A 269 6.36 -7.43 -0.13
N THR A 270 7.41 -8.15 0.25
CA THR A 270 7.82 -8.30 1.66
C THR A 270 8.30 -6.97 2.24
N ALA A 271 9.04 -6.17 1.45
CA ALA A 271 9.47 -4.84 1.86
C ALA A 271 8.26 -3.91 2.07
N LEU A 272 7.28 -3.91 1.16
CA LEU A 272 6.05 -3.13 1.28
C LEU A 272 5.16 -3.56 2.47
N TYR A 273 5.17 -4.83 2.82
CA TYR A 273 4.47 -5.32 4.01
C TYR A 273 5.12 -4.85 5.31
N ASN A 274 6.44 -4.63 5.31
CA ASN A 274 7.21 -4.05 6.41
C ASN A 274 6.85 -4.63 7.80
N SER A 275 6.73 -5.96 7.87
CA SER A 275 6.41 -6.68 9.13
C SER A 275 5.12 -6.23 9.83
N GLY A 276 4.17 -5.67 9.11
CA GLY A 276 2.86 -5.28 9.64
C GLY A 276 2.69 -3.78 9.90
N THR A 277 3.70 -2.97 9.61
CA THR A 277 3.65 -1.51 9.75
C THR A 277 3.40 -0.87 8.38
N PRO A 278 2.32 -0.07 8.22
CA PRO A 278 2.05 0.62 6.96
C PRO A 278 3.21 1.51 6.51
N ILE A 279 3.56 1.41 5.23
CA ILE A 279 4.70 2.10 4.63
C ILE A 279 4.45 2.27 3.14
N THR A 280 4.95 3.35 2.55
CA THR A 280 4.85 3.59 1.11
C THR A 280 5.90 2.83 0.31
N GLY A 281 5.73 2.81 -1.02
CA GLY A 281 6.75 2.28 -1.92
C GLY A 281 8.07 3.04 -1.85
N THR A 282 8.02 4.35 -1.71
CA THR A 282 9.21 5.21 -1.56
C THR A 282 9.94 4.89 -0.26
N ASP A 283 9.24 4.80 0.85
CA ASP A 283 9.83 4.51 2.16
C ASP A 283 10.37 3.06 2.24
N ALA A 284 9.70 2.12 1.56
CA ALA A 284 10.19 0.74 1.42
C ALA A 284 11.34 0.59 0.40
N SER A 285 11.79 1.68 -0.22
CA SER A 285 12.78 1.68 -1.30
C SER A 285 12.35 0.86 -2.54
N VAL A 286 11.05 0.66 -2.73
CA VAL A 286 10.45 0.01 -3.89
C VAL A 286 9.94 1.09 -4.85
N THR A 287 10.86 1.73 -5.58
CA THR A 287 10.56 2.89 -6.42
C THR A 287 10.60 2.60 -7.93
N THR A 288 11.18 1.47 -8.34
CA THR A 288 11.28 1.11 -9.75
C THR A 288 9.90 0.89 -10.35
N SER A 289 9.59 1.63 -11.44
CA SER A 289 8.30 1.56 -12.14
C SER A 289 7.10 2.03 -11.29
N LEU A 290 7.32 2.84 -10.26
CA LEU A 290 6.28 3.45 -9.46
C LEU A 290 5.45 4.44 -10.32
N LEU A 291 4.15 4.22 -10.38
CA LEU A 291 3.19 5.03 -11.13
C LEU A 291 2.45 6.02 -10.24
N GLY A 292 2.05 5.57 -9.06
CA GLY A 292 1.27 6.35 -8.12
C GLY A 292 1.53 5.89 -6.70
N GLU A 293 1.54 6.83 -5.77
CA GLU A 293 1.69 6.59 -4.34
C GLU A 293 0.79 7.54 -3.58
N TYR A 294 -0.13 7.00 -2.82
CA TYR A 294 -1.13 7.73 -2.04
C TYR A 294 -0.95 7.37 -0.57
N ARG A 295 -0.38 8.30 0.17
CA ARG A 295 -0.10 8.13 1.59
C ARG A 295 -1.37 8.18 2.43
N LEU A 296 -2.37 8.92 1.96
CA LEU A 296 -3.66 9.16 2.60
C LEU A 296 -3.57 9.91 3.94
N GLU A 297 -2.46 10.62 4.15
CA GLU A 297 -2.19 11.48 5.29
C GLU A 297 -2.98 12.79 5.20
N ASN A 298 -4.24 12.76 5.64
CA ASN A 298 -5.18 13.88 5.61
C ASN A 298 -5.38 14.51 4.22
N ASN A 299 -5.03 13.80 3.17
CA ASN A 299 -5.23 14.20 1.77
C ASN A 299 -5.14 12.99 0.82
N ALA A 300 -5.60 13.18 -0.41
CA ALA A 300 -5.57 12.18 -1.48
C ALA A 300 -4.56 12.53 -2.59
N ASN A 301 -3.50 13.22 -2.25
CA ASN A 301 -2.45 13.60 -3.18
C ASN A 301 -1.57 12.41 -3.52
N ASN A 302 -1.13 12.39 -4.77
CA ASN A 302 -0.12 11.45 -5.24
C ASN A 302 1.28 12.02 -4.94
N SER A 303 2.10 11.27 -4.24
CA SER A 303 3.51 11.64 -3.99
C SER A 303 4.45 11.19 -5.12
N ALA A 304 4.04 10.23 -5.96
CA ALA A 304 4.72 9.91 -7.21
C ALA A 304 4.23 10.83 -8.35
N SER A 305 5.03 10.99 -9.41
CA SER A 305 4.76 12.02 -10.42
C SER A 305 3.87 11.61 -11.58
N THR A 306 3.53 10.31 -11.74
CA THR A 306 2.91 9.78 -12.95
C THR A 306 1.38 9.81 -12.91
N PHE A 307 0.78 9.39 -11.80
CA PHE A 307 -0.67 9.37 -11.65
C PHE A 307 -1.19 10.70 -11.07
N PRO A 308 -2.43 11.10 -11.37
CA PRO A 308 -3.03 12.32 -10.81
C PRO A 308 -3.37 12.16 -9.34
N ASN A 309 -3.56 13.31 -8.66
CA ASN A 309 -4.21 13.34 -7.35
C ASN A 309 -5.64 12.78 -7.46
N LEU A 310 -6.14 12.21 -6.37
CA LEU A 310 -7.52 11.77 -6.28
C LEU A 310 -8.41 12.86 -5.68
N THR A 311 -9.66 12.85 -6.10
CA THR A 311 -10.71 13.62 -5.46
C THR A 311 -11.37 12.74 -4.40
N ASN A 312 -11.38 13.21 -3.16
CA ASN A 312 -12.15 12.62 -2.08
C ASN A 312 -13.59 13.15 -2.15
N THR A 313 -14.56 12.25 -2.16
CA THR A 313 -15.98 12.58 -2.06
C THR A 313 -16.56 11.75 -0.92
N GLY A 314 -17.10 12.42 0.08
CA GLY A 314 -17.78 11.81 1.24
C GLY A 314 -16.86 11.30 2.33
N GLY A 315 -15.86 10.50 2.01
CA GLY A 315 -14.99 9.85 2.99
C GLY A 315 -14.15 10.81 3.85
N THR A 316 -13.74 10.36 5.00
CA THR A 316 -12.99 11.15 5.98
C THR A 316 -11.56 10.63 6.15
N PHE A 317 -10.64 11.54 6.45
CA PHE A 317 -9.31 11.16 6.94
C PHE A 317 -9.35 11.12 8.46
N THR A 318 -8.99 10.00 9.01
CA THR A 318 -9.14 9.68 10.44
C THR A 318 -7.80 9.22 11.01
N THR A 319 -7.49 9.62 12.23
CA THR A 319 -6.30 9.13 12.94
C THR A 319 -6.48 7.70 13.43
N TYR A 320 -5.37 6.99 13.59
CA TYR A 320 -5.30 5.63 14.14
C TYR A 320 -5.73 5.56 15.60
#